data_8a704214e36fece79f7c4547d5d74ce6
#
_entry.id   8a704214e36fece79f7c4547d5d74ce6
#
_cell.length_a   1.000
_cell.length_b   1.000
_cell.length_c   1.000
_cell.angle_alpha   90.00
_cell.angle_beta   90.00
_cell.angle_gamma   90.00
#
_symmetry.space_group_name_H-M   'P 1'
#
loop_
_entity.id
_entity.type
_entity.pdbx_description
1 polymer ?
#
loop_
_entity_poly.entity_id
_entity_poly.type
_entity_poly.pdbx_seq_one_letter_code
_entity_poly.pdbx_strand_id
1 'polypeptide(L)' 'MDVQEALRLLEYYNKWRKGADVKMPNPKDLSEAIDTVVNEFKK' A
#
# COMPACT_ATOMS: atom_id res chain seq x y z
N MET A 1 -1.39 -8.98 6.40
CA MET A 1 -2.05 -8.78 5.06
C MET A 1 -1.26 -9.58 4.03
N ASP A 2 -1.91 -10.11 3.01
CA ASP A 2 -1.17 -10.83 1.99
C ASP A 2 -0.61 -9.86 0.93
N VAL A 3 0.29 -10.37 0.08
CA VAL A 3 0.99 -9.52 -0.87
C VAL A 3 0.04 -8.91 -1.92
N GLN A 4 -1.03 -9.61 -2.28
CA GLN A 4 -2.00 -9.09 -3.25
C GLN A 4 -2.74 -7.88 -2.68
N GLU A 5 -3.18 -7.97 -1.43
CA GLU A 5 -3.83 -6.85 -0.75
C GLU A 5 -2.87 -5.69 -0.58
N ALA A 6 -1.62 -6.00 -0.22
CA ALA A 6 -0.59 -4.96 -0.05
C ALA A 6 -0.37 -4.19 -1.35
N LEU A 7 -0.28 -4.90 -2.48
CA LEU A 7 -0.09 -4.26 -3.78
C LEU A 7 -1.27 -3.37 -4.15
N ARG A 8 -2.50 -3.82 -3.91
CA ARG A 8 -3.70 -3.01 -4.18
C ARG A 8 -3.71 -1.73 -3.36
N LEU A 9 -3.35 -1.85 -2.09
CA LEU A 9 -3.32 -0.68 -1.21
C LEU A 9 -2.25 0.31 -1.65
N LEU A 10 -1.08 -0.20 -2.04
CA LEU A 10 0.01 0.66 -2.52
C LEU A 10 -0.36 1.35 -3.84
N GLU A 11 -1.04 0.66 -4.74
CA GLU A 11 -1.53 1.27 -5.97
C GLU A 11 -2.54 2.37 -5.67
N TYR A 12 -3.45 2.13 -4.72
CA TYR A 12 -4.43 3.10 -4.30
C TYR A 12 -3.74 4.34 -3.70
N TYR A 13 -2.78 4.12 -2.83
CA TYR A 13 -2.00 5.21 -2.24
C TYR A 13 -1.29 6.03 -3.31
N ASN A 14 -0.71 5.35 -4.28
CA ASN A 14 0.01 6.02 -5.35
C ASN A 14 -0.94 6.91 -6.18
N LYS A 15 -2.15 6.44 -6.43
CA LYS A 15 -3.17 7.26 -7.10
C LYS A 15 -3.49 8.50 -6.31
N TRP A 16 -3.66 8.35 -4.99
CA TRP A 16 -3.94 9.49 -4.12
C TRP A 16 -2.83 10.53 -4.18
N ARG A 17 -1.59 10.10 -4.08
CA ARG A 17 -0.46 11.04 -4.08
C ARG A 17 -0.25 11.70 -5.45
N LYS A 18 -0.77 11.11 -6.50
CA LYS A 18 -0.72 11.69 -7.85
C LYS A 18 -1.87 12.65 -8.12
N GLY A 19 -2.72 12.87 -7.14
CA GLY A 19 -3.81 13.83 -7.24
C GLY A 19 -5.17 13.26 -7.57
N ALA A 20 -5.35 11.94 -7.53
CA ALA A 20 -6.66 11.35 -7.74
C ALA A 20 -7.62 11.75 -6.63
N ASP A 21 -8.90 11.90 -6.98
CA ASP A 21 -9.93 12.30 -6.03
C ASP A 21 -10.41 11.11 -5.21
N VAL A 22 -9.53 10.61 -4.35
CA VAL A 22 -9.81 9.49 -3.47
C VAL A 22 -9.30 9.82 -2.07
N LYS A 23 -9.81 9.12 -1.07
CA LYS A 23 -9.36 9.32 0.31
C LYS A 23 -7.97 8.75 0.50
N MET A 24 -7.17 9.43 1.32
CA MET A 24 -5.89 8.89 1.75
C MET A 24 -6.11 7.59 2.52
N PRO A 25 -5.36 6.51 2.21
CA PRO A 25 -5.47 5.29 3.00
C PRO A 25 -4.95 5.50 4.42
N ASN A 26 -5.41 4.66 5.34
CA ASN A 26 -4.97 4.72 6.73
C ASN A 26 -3.45 4.50 6.79
N PRO A 27 -2.68 5.41 7.44
CA PRO A 27 -1.23 5.27 7.52
C PRO A 27 -0.77 3.95 8.14
N LYS A 28 -1.53 3.41 9.09
CA LYS A 28 -1.22 2.14 9.72
C LYS A 28 -1.32 0.99 8.72
N ASP A 29 -2.38 0.97 7.92
CA ASP A 29 -2.57 -0.03 6.88
C ASP A 29 -1.51 0.10 5.81
N LEU A 30 -1.17 1.32 5.46
CA LEU A 30 -0.14 1.61 4.48
C LEU A 30 1.23 1.09 4.92
N SER A 31 1.57 1.30 6.20
CA SER A 31 2.80 0.80 6.77
C SER A 31 2.86 -0.73 6.71
N GLU A 32 1.75 -1.38 7.04
CA GLU A 32 1.65 -2.83 6.96
C GLU A 32 1.83 -3.33 5.53
N ALA A 33 1.26 -2.63 4.56
CA ALA A 33 1.40 -2.99 3.15
C ALA A 33 2.86 -2.88 2.69
N ILE A 34 3.54 -1.82 3.09
CA ILE A 34 4.94 -1.63 2.76
C ILE A 34 5.78 -2.75 3.36
N ASP A 35 5.56 -3.04 4.64
CA ASP A 35 6.28 -4.11 5.33
C ASP A 35 6.04 -5.47 4.66
N THR A 36 4.81 -5.74 4.26
CA THR A 36 4.46 -7.00 3.60
C THR A 36 5.24 -7.17 2.29
N VAL A 37 5.28 -6.13 1.47
CA VAL A 37 5.98 -6.18 0.18
C VAL A 37 7.49 -6.28 0.40
N VAL A 38 8.03 -5.50 1.31
CA VAL A 38 9.47 -5.51 1.61
C VAL A 38 9.89 -6.90 2.07
N ASN A 39 9.14 -7.50 2.98
CA ASN A 39 9.45 -8.84 3.49
C ASN A 39 9.37 -9.90 2.39
N GLU A 40 8.41 -9.77 1.48
CA GLU A 40 8.26 -10.71 0.37
C GLU A 40 9.48 -10.68 -0.55
N PHE A 41 10.02 -9.51 -0.81
CA PHE A 41 11.16 -9.36 -1.71
C PHE A 41 12.52 -9.54 -1.03
N LYS A 42 12.55 -9.63 0.29
CA LYS A 42 13.79 -9.87 1.04
C LYS A 42 14.11 -11.36 1.24
N LYS A 43 13.20 -12.23 0.93
CA LYS A 43 13.40 -13.68 1.11
C LYS A 43 14.55 -14.21 0.30
#